data_32335ea6af9807404001b2392f4a4ded
#
_entry.id   32335ea6af9807404001b2392f4a4ded
#
_cell.length_a   1.000
_cell.length_b   1.000
_cell.length_c   1.000
_cell.angle_alpha   90.00
_cell.angle_beta   90.00
_cell.angle_gamma   90.00
#
_symmetry.space_group_name_H-M   'P 1'
#
loop_
_entity.id
_entity.type
_entity.pdbx_description
1 polymer ?
#
loop_
_entity_poly.entity_id
_entity_poly.type
_entity_poly.pdbx_seq_one_letter_code
_entity_poly.pdbx_strand_id
1 'polypeptide(L)' 'ARAQMIFSPGPLIFQINEKLKDFTPDDYLLLSGDPAFIGATCSIVSDMTNGKYKLLKWDRQEKTYYPIEINIFQN' A
#
# COMPACT_ATOMS: atom_id res chain seq x y z
N ALA A 1 -9.22 -19.19 6.96
CA ALA A 1 -8.14 -18.46 6.33
C ALA A 1 -8.21 -16.96 6.63
N ARG A 2 -9.34 -16.32 6.30
CA ARG A 2 -9.44 -14.88 6.57
C ARG A 2 -9.41 -14.54 8.05
N ALA A 3 -10.05 -15.37 8.88
CA ALA A 3 -10.04 -15.16 10.32
C ALA A 3 -8.62 -15.28 10.85
N GLN A 4 -7.84 -16.21 10.32
CA GLN A 4 -6.46 -16.39 10.73
C GLN A 4 -5.60 -15.17 10.39
N MET A 5 -5.84 -14.55 9.24
CA MET A 5 -5.12 -13.33 8.88
C MET A 5 -5.43 -12.19 9.85
N ILE A 6 -6.69 -12.11 10.29
CA ILE A 6 -7.09 -11.06 11.24
C ILE A 6 -6.41 -11.25 12.59
N PHE A 7 -6.31 -12.51 13.06
CA PHE A 7 -5.77 -12.80 14.39
C PHE A 7 -4.27 -13.06 14.41
N SER A 8 -3.63 -13.14 13.24
CA SER A 8 -2.20 -13.40 13.15
C SER A 8 -1.55 -12.47 12.13
N PRO A 9 -1.46 -11.16 12.43
CA PRO A 9 -0.93 -10.19 11.48
C PRO A 9 0.57 -10.31 11.23
N GLY A 10 1.32 -10.96 12.12
CA GLY A 10 2.77 -11.06 11.98
C GLY A 10 3.24 -11.62 10.65
N PRO A 11 2.74 -12.78 10.20
CA PRO A 11 3.15 -13.31 8.90
C PRO A 11 2.79 -12.40 7.73
N LEU A 12 1.64 -11.73 7.81
CA LEU A 12 1.23 -10.79 6.78
C LEU A 12 2.20 -9.62 6.70
N ILE A 13 2.55 -9.04 7.84
CA ILE A 13 3.48 -7.93 7.92
C ILE A 13 4.85 -8.34 7.37
N PHE A 14 5.32 -9.54 7.73
CA PHE A 14 6.58 -10.04 7.21
C PHE A 14 6.56 -10.16 5.68
N GLN A 15 5.48 -10.71 5.12
CA GLN A 15 5.35 -10.85 3.68
C GLN A 15 5.35 -9.49 2.97
N ILE A 16 4.64 -8.53 3.53
CA ILE A 16 4.58 -7.20 2.96
C ILE A 16 5.97 -6.56 2.97
N ASN A 17 6.69 -6.65 4.08
CA ASN A 17 8.03 -6.10 4.19
C ASN A 17 8.98 -6.72 3.19
N GLU A 18 8.88 -8.05 2.97
CA GLU A 18 9.72 -8.72 1.99
C GLU A 18 9.45 -8.23 0.57
N LYS A 19 8.20 -8.00 0.24
CA LYS A 19 7.85 -7.52 -1.09
C LYS A 19 8.22 -6.07 -1.31
N LEU A 20 8.30 -5.30 -0.25
CA LEU A 20 8.57 -3.85 -0.34
C LEU A 20 10.01 -3.49 -0.04
N LYS A 21 10.89 -4.45 0.17
CA LYS A 21 12.26 -4.15 0.60
C LYS A 21 13.01 -3.25 -0.37
N ASP A 22 12.67 -3.31 -1.66
CA ASP A 22 13.31 -2.47 -2.69
C ASP A 22 12.42 -1.29 -3.11
N PHE A 23 11.31 -1.08 -2.42
CA PHE A 23 10.39 0.00 -2.75
C PHE A 23 11.01 1.35 -2.42
N THR A 24 10.83 2.32 -3.34
CA THR A 24 11.34 3.68 -3.17
C THR A 24 10.19 4.68 -3.35
N PRO A 25 10.37 5.93 -2.91
CA PRO A 25 9.34 6.96 -3.14
C PRO A 25 9.05 7.25 -4.61
N ASP A 26 9.91 6.81 -5.53
CA ASP A 26 9.68 6.99 -6.96
C ASP A 26 8.76 5.90 -7.53
N ASP A 27 8.54 4.83 -6.79
CA ASP A 27 7.67 3.74 -7.22
C ASP A 27 6.21 4.07 -6.96
N TYR A 28 5.32 3.36 -7.65
CA TYR A 28 3.88 3.49 -7.46
C TYR A 28 3.34 2.25 -6.76
N LEU A 29 2.45 2.46 -5.80
CA LEU A 29 1.78 1.38 -5.09
C LEU A 29 0.41 1.15 -5.72
N LEU A 30 0.23 -0.05 -6.29
CA LEU A 30 -1.04 -0.40 -6.94
C LEU A 30 -2.04 -0.86 -5.89
N LEU A 31 -3.22 -0.24 -5.90
CA LEU A 31 -4.28 -0.56 -4.96
C LEU A 31 -5.15 -1.68 -5.52
N SER A 32 -4.84 -2.90 -5.18
CA SER A 32 -5.65 -4.06 -5.55
C SER A 32 -5.56 -5.12 -4.46
N GLY A 33 -6.62 -5.92 -4.35
CA GLY A 33 -6.66 -7.00 -3.39
C GLY A 33 -7.52 -6.70 -2.18
N ASP A 34 -7.26 -7.42 -1.10
CA ASP A 34 -8.04 -7.32 0.13
C ASP A 34 -7.82 -5.97 0.83
N PRO A 35 -8.89 -5.32 1.30
CA PRO A 35 -8.76 -4.03 1.97
C PRO A 35 -7.83 -4.04 3.18
N ALA A 36 -7.81 -5.12 3.94
CA ALA A 36 -6.92 -5.20 5.09
C ALA A 36 -5.47 -5.26 4.65
N PHE A 37 -5.19 -6.00 3.58
CA PHE A 37 -3.86 -6.07 3.00
C PHE A 37 -3.43 -4.69 2.46
N ILE A 38 -4.33 -4.02 1.77
CA ILE A 38 -4.06 -2.68 1.24
C ILE A 38 -3.75 -1.71 2.38
N GLY A 39 -4.57 -1.73 3.44
CA GLY A 39 -4.34 -0.85 4.59
C GLY A 39 -3.00 -1.08 5.26
N ALA A 40 -2.66 -2.34 5.50
CA ALA A 40 -1.38 -2.69 6.11
C ALA A 40 -0.20 -2.28 5.22
N THR A 41 -0.33 -2.50 3.91
CA THR A 41 0.70 -2.13 2.95
C THR A 41 0.92 -0.62 2.94
N CYS A 42 -0.17 0.15 2.89
CA CYS A 42 -0.07 1.61 2.91
C CYS A 42 0.58 2.13 4.19
N SER A 43 0.27 1.51 5.33
CA SER A 43 0.88 1.90 6.60
C SER A 43 2.39 1.68 6.57
N ILE A 44 2.82 0.55 6.06
CA ILE A 44 4.25 0.23 5.97
C ILE A 44 4.96 1.15 4.99
N VAL A 45 4.36 1.38 3.83
CA VAL A 45 4.93 2.27 2.82
C VAL A 45 5.03 3.69 3.37
N SER A 46 4.01 4.16 4.10
CA SER A 46 4.04 5.47 4.72
C SER A 46 5.22 5.60 5.68
N ASP A 47 5.47 4.57 6.48
CA ASP A 47 6.60 4.57 7.40
C ASP A 47 7.93 4.58 6.66
N MET A 48 8.05 3.77 5.61
CA MET A 48 9.29 3.68 4.83
C MET A 48 9.63 4.98 4.10
N THR A 49 8.63 5.75 3.72
CA THR A 49 8.79 6.92 2.87
C THR A 49 8.56 8.23 3.61
N ASN A 50 8.45 8.18 4.92
CA ASN A 50 8.20 9.36 5.74
C ASN A 50 6.89 10.04 5.36
N GLY A 51 5.89 9.25 5.05
CA GLY A 51 4.55 9.73 4.74
C GLY A 51 4.37 10.29 3.34
N LYS A 52 5.33 10.10 2.45
CA LYS A 52 5.28 10.64 1.09
C LYS A 52 5.46 9.51 0.09
N TYR A 53 4.38 9.17 -0.62
CA TYR A 53 4.42 8.09 -1.59
C TYR A 53 3.31 8.27 -2.62
N LYS A 54 3.35 7.45 -3.67
CA LYS A 54 2.41 7.54 -4.77
C LYS A 54 1.60 6.25 -4.89
N LEU A 55 0.29 6.43 -5.04
CA LEU A 55 -0.64 5.32 -5.31
C LEU A 55 -1.01 5.34 -6.78
N LEU A 56 -1.41 4.18 -7.28
CA LEU A 56 -1.94 4.05 -8.62
C LEU A 56 -3.34 3.46 -8.50
N LYS A 57 -4.35 4.21 -8.96
CA LYS A 57 -5.75 3.80 -8.85
C LYS A 57 -6.37 3.60 -10.21
N TRP A 58 -7.16 2.55 -10.35
CA TRP A 58 -7.89 2.27 -11.58
C TRP A 58 -9.15 3.14 -11.65
N ASP A 59 -9.33 3.83 -12.79
CA ASP A 59 -10.54 4.57 -13.06
C ASP A 59 -11.42 3.74 -14.00
N ARG A 60 -12.58 3.34 -13.51
CA ARG A 60 -13.48 2.46 -14.23
C ARG A 60 -14.12 3.15 -15.43
N GLN A 61 -14.36 4.44 -15.34
CA GLN A 61 -15.02 5.21 -16.41
C GLN A 61 -14.04 5.48 -17.55
N GLU A 62 -12.85 5.92 -17.22
CA GLU A 62 -11.84 6.25 -18.23
C GLU A 62 -11.02 5.04 -18.62
N LYS A 63 -11.17 3.91 -17.92
CA LYS A 63 -10.46 2.66 -18.19
C LYS A 63 -8.95 2.86 -18.25
N THR A 64 -8.43 3.57 -17.27
CA THR A 64 -7.00 3.83 -17.16
C THR A 64 -6.62 3.96 -15.70
N TYR A 65 -5.33 3.84 -15.43
CA TYR A 65 -4.79 4.13 -14.10
C TYR A 65 -4.44 5.60 -13.99
N TYR A 66 -4.59 6.15 -12.78
CA TYR A 66 -4.12 7.50 -12.51
C TYR A 66 -3.39 7.52 -11.17
N PRO A 67 -2.39 8.40 -11.02
CA PRO A 67 -1.62 8.48 -9.79
C PRO A 67 -2.29 9.37 -8.76
N ILE A 68 -2.09 9.01 -7.49
CA ILE A 68 -2.49 9.84 -6.36
C ILE A 68 -1.24 10.04 -5.50
N GLU A 69 -0.83 11.28 -5.32
CA GLU A 69 0.31 11.60 -4.48
C GLU A 69 -0.15 11.79 -3.05
N ILE A 70 0.46 11.05 -2.14
CA ILE A 70 0.16 11.09 -0.72
C ILE A 70 1.29 11.82 0.00
N ASN A 71 0.89 12.77 0.83
CA ASN A 71 1.78 13.41 1.79
C ASN A 71 0.98 13.65 3.06
N ILE A 72 1.18 12.82 4.06
CA ILE A 72 0.35 12.85 5.27
C ILE A 72 0.58 14.11 6.12
N PHE A 73 1.62 14.87 5.83
CA PHE A 73 1.94 16.09 6.56
C PHE A 73 1.48 17.35 5.85
N GLN A 74 0.89 17.20 4.67
CA GLN A 74 0.40 18.34 3.90
C GLN A 74 -0.96 18.78 4.43
N ASN A 75 -1.13 20.07 4.66
CA ASN A 75 -2.40 20.65 5.12
C ASN A 75 -3.28 21.09 3.97
#